data_052e2a2c42494f74ad8fc9995a800d02
#
_entry.id   052e2a2c42494f74ad8fc9995a800d02
#
_cell.length_a   1.000
_cell.length_b   1.000
_cell.length_c   1.000
_cell.angle_alpha   90.00
_cell.angle_beta   90.00
_cell.angle_gamma   90.00
#
_symmetry.space_group_name_H-M   'P 1'
#
loop_
_entity.id
_entity.type
_entity.pdbx_description
1 polymer ?
#
loop_
_entity_poly.entity_id
_entity_poly.type
_entity_poly.pdbx_seq_one_letter_code
_entity_poly.pdbx_strand_id
1 'polypeptide(L)'
;MEPLAILAATAGGTAIGAEAAKWLGVGLAGLGLAGAGIGLGILGNGAMNALGRNPDARDAIVPNMVLALAFTEAIGIYGLVTAILLIFVA
;
A
#
# COMPACT_ATOMS: atom_id res chain seq x y z
N MET A 1 27.83 8.08 -16.99
CA MET A 1 26.81 7.05 -17.21
C MET A 1 27.44 5.77 -17.70
N GLU A 2 27.03 4.68 -17.19
CA GLU A 2 27.58 3.39 -17.51
C GLU A 2 27.29 2.96 -18.96
N PRO A 3 28.26 2.36 -19.69
CA PRO A 3 28.00 1.92 -21.06
C PRO A 3 26.85 0.93 -21.20
N LEU A 4 26.69 0.02 -20.23
CA LEU A 4 25.60 -0.94 -20.25
C LEU A 4 24.23 -0.25 -20.07
N ALA A 5 24.17 0.81 -19.25
CA ALA A 5 22.94 1.57 -19.07
C ALA A 5 22.55 2.33 -20.34
N ILE A 6 23.53 2.90 -21.04
CA ILE A 6 23.31 3.57 -22.32
C ILE A 6 22.81 2.56 -23.35
N LEU A 7 23.47 1.41 -23.44
CA LEU A 7 23.08 0.36 -24.35
C LEU A 7 21.68 -0.13 -24.12
N ALA A 8 21.33 -0.37 -22.86
CA ALA A 8 19.98 -0.79 -22.48
C ALA A 8 18.94 0.27 -22.84
N ALA A 9 19.25 1.55 -22.60
CA ALA A 9 18.32 2.64 -22.89
C ALA A 9 18.06 2.81 -24.39
N THR A 10 19.05 2.48 -25.24
CA THR A 10 18.94 2.64 -26.70
C THR A 10 18.52 1.38 -27.43
N ALA A 11 18.64 0.21 -26.79
CA ALA A 11 18.35 -1.08 -27.40
C ALA A 11 16.85 -1.29 -27.58
N GLY A 12 16.33 -1.08 -28.76
CA GLY A 12 14.95 -1.36 -29.12
C GLY A 12 13.91 -0.38 -28.59
N GLY A 13 14.31 0.65 -27.83
CA GLY A 13 13.40 1.67 -27.32
C GLY A 13 12.39 1.21 -26.28
N THR A 14 12.64 0.04 -25.64
CA THR A 14 11.74 -0.53 -24.64
C THR A 14 12.22 -0.34 -23.21
N ALA A 15 13.49 0.03 -23.01
CA ALA A 15 14.04 0.27 -21.69
C ALA A 15 13.53 1.60 -21.11
N ILE A 16 13.14 1.59 -19.85
CA ILE A 16 12.77 2.82 -19.13
C ILE A 16 13.99 3.36 -18.39
N GLY A 17 14.11 4.69 -18.30
CA GLY A 17 15.17 5.33 -17.54
C GLY A 17 14.94 5.22 -16.04
N ALA A 18 15.98 5.56 -15.26
CA ALA A 18 15.92 5.50 -13.81
C ALA A 18 14.83 6.39 -13.24
N GLU A 19 14.63 7.56 -13.82
CA GLU A 19 13.58 8.50 -13.37
C GLU A 19 12.19 7.90 -13.58
N ALA A 20 11.91 7.35 -14.74
CA ALA A 20 10.64 6.72 -15.02
C ALA A 20 10.42 5.49 -14.14
N ALA A 21 11.45 4.68 -13.89
CA ALA A 21 11.38 3.53 -13.02
C ALA A 21 11.03 3.93 -11.59
N LYS A 22 11.61 5.03 -11.10
CA LYS A 22 11.33 5.59 -9.78
C LYS A 22 9.85 5.94 -9.63
N TRP A 23 9.29 6.69 -10.58
CA TRP A 23 7.89 7.10 -10.50
C TRP A 23 6.93 5.92 -10.69
N LEU A 24 7.33 4.94 -11.48
CA LEU A 24 6.58 3.69 -11.60
C LEU A 24 6.56 2.95 -10.27
N GLY A 25 7.69 2.89 -9.58
CA GLY A 25 7.80 2.31 -8.25
C GLY A 25 6.92 3.02 -7.22
N VAL A 26 6.85 4.35 -7.29
CA VAL A 26 5.95 5.15 -6.43
C VAL A 26 4.49 4.76 -6.68
N GLY A 27 4.11 4.63 -7.95
CA GLY A 27 2.76 4.20 -8.32
C GLY A 27 2.44 2.79 -7.82
N LEU A 28 3.38 1.87 -7.90
CA LEU A 28 3.22 0.50 -7.40
C LEU A 28 3.11 0.48 -5.87
N ALA A 29 3.86 1.32 -5.17
CA ALA A 29 3.71 1.49 -3.72
C ALA A 29 2.31 2.00 -3.36
N GLY A 30 1.73 2.84 -4.23
CA GLY A 30 0.35 3.30 -4.10
C GLY A 30 -0.67 2.17 -4.13
N LEU A 31 -0.40 1.08 -4.85
CA LEU A 31 -1.26 -0.09 -4.84
C LEU A 31 -1.30 -0.75 -3.46
N GLY A 32 -0.20 -0.70 -2.72
CA GLY A 32 -0.18 -1.16 -1.33
C GLY A 32 -1.11 -0.35 -0.45
N LEU A 33 -1.14 0.97 -0.64
CA LEU A 33 -2.08 1.85 0.05
C LEU A 33 -3.53 1.53 -0.32
N ALA A 34 -3.79 1.34 -1.61
CA ALA A 34 -5.12 0.98 -2.09
C ALA A 34 -5.57 -0.37 -1.52
N GLY A 35 -4.65 -1.36 -1.48
CA GLY A 35 -4.92 -2.67 -0.90
C GLY A 35 -5.28 -2.59 0.58
N ALA A 36 -4.53 -1.81 1.35
CA ALA A 36 -4.83 -1.57 2.75
C ALA A 36 -6.19 -0.90 2.94
N GLY A 37 -6.50 0.09 2.10
CA GLY A 37 -7.81 0.76 2.13
C GLY A 37 -8.96 -0.19 1.88
N ILE A 38 -8.83 -1.06 0.88
CA ILE A 38 -9.83 -2.08 0.59
C ILE A 38 -9.95 -3.05 1.77
N GLY A 39 -8.83 -3.50 2.31
CA GLY A 39 -8.80 -4.38 3.47
C GLY A 39 -9.47 -3.77 4.68
N LEU A 40 -9.20 -2.49 4.96
CA LEU A 40 -9.88 -1.75 6.04
C LEU A 40 -11.39 -1.70 5.82
N GLY A 41 -11.81 -1.46 4.58
CA GLY A 41 -13.24 -1.44 4.25
C GLY A 41 -13.91 -2.79 4.48
N ILE A 42 -13.28 -3.86 4.05
CA ILE A 42 -13.80 -5.22 4.23
C ILE A 42 -13.88 -5.58 5.72
N LEU A 43 -12.80 -5.31 6.45
CA LEU A 43 -12.74 -5.57 7.88
C LEU A 43 -13.78 -4.75 8.65
N GLY A 44 -13.86 -3.46 8.35
CA GLY A 44 -14.83 -2.57 8.97
C GLY A 44 -16.26 -2.98 8.70
N ASN A 45 -16.55 -3.37 7.46
CA ASN A 45 -17.87 -3.86 7.09
C ASN A 45 -18.26 -5.10 7.90
N GLY A 46 -17.33 -6.06 8.04
CA GLY A 46 -17.57 -7.25 8.84
C GLY A 46 -17.85 -6.94 10.30
N ALA A 47 -17.04 -6.05 10.89
CA ALA A 47 -17.21 -5.64 12.28
C ALA A 47 -18.52 -4.87 12.51
N MET A 48 -18.86 -3.96 11.61
CA MET A 48 -20.11 -3.19 11.71
C MET A 48 -21.33 -4.09 11.58
N ASN A 49 -21.29 -5.07 10.67
CA ASN A 49 -22.37 -6.03 10.54
C ASN A 49 -22.51 -6.89 11.80
N ALA A 50 -21.42 -7.31 12.40
CA ALA A 50 -21.44 -8.07 13.64
C ALA A 50 -22.03 -7.27 14.78
N LEU A 51 -21.65 -5.99 14.92
CA LEU A 51 -22.20 -5.09 15.92
C LEU A 51 -23.69 -4.84 15.71
N GLY A 52 -24.11 -4.68 14.46
CA GLY A 52 -25.51 -4.45 14.12
C GLY A 52 -26.39 -5.65 14.45
N ARG A 53 -25.87 -6.86 14.29
CA ARG A 53 -26.60 -8.09 14.60
C ARG A 53 -26.61 -8.43 16.08
N ASN A 54 -25.56 -8.05 16.80
CA ASN A 54 -25.40 -8.37 18.20
C ASN A 54 -24.77 -7.20 18.97
N PRO A 55 -25.57 -6.14 19.26
CA PRO A 55 -25.05 -4.98 19.98
C PRO A 55 -24.49 -5.31 21.37
N ASP A 56 -24.98 -6.38 21.99
CA ASP A 56 -24.50 -6.80 23.31
C ASP A 56 -23.07 -7.35 23.28
N ALA A 57 -22.57 -7.73 22.10
CA ALA A 57 -21.20 -8.21 21.92
C ALA A 57 -20.19 -7.08 21.69
N ARG A 58 -20.58 -5.84 21.84
CA ARG A 58 -19.74 -4.68 21.59
C ARG A 58 -18.39 -4.76 22.30
N ASP A 59 -18.39 -5.14 23.57
CA ASP A 59 -17.16 -5.19 24.39
C ASP A 59 -16.17 -6.24 23.89
N ALA A 60 -16.66 -7.28 23.21
CA ALA A 60 -15.80 -8.28 22.57
C ALA A 60 -15.36 -7.86 21.17
N ILE A 61 -16.24 -7.22 20.41
CA ILE A 61 -15.99 -6.88 19.00
C ILE A 61 -15.10 -5.66 18.84
N VAL A 62 -15.39 -4.56 19.57
CA VAL A 62 -14.71 -3.28 19.33
C VAL A 62 -13.20 -3.33 19.58
N PRO A 63 -12.70 -3.92 20.69
CA PRO A 63 -11.25 -3.99 20.88
C PRO A 63 -10.55 -4.79 19.80
N ASN A 64 -11.11 -5.91 19.38
CA ASN A 64 -10.55 -6.73 18.31
C ASN A 64 -10.62 -6.02 16.95
N MET A 65 -11.70 -5.30 16.70
CA MET A 65 -11.85 -4.49 15.49
C MET A 65 -10.78 -3.41 15.42
N VAL A 66 -10.58 -2.65 16.50
CA VAL A 66 -9.58 -1.57 16.53
C VAL A 66 -8.18 -2.13 16.31
N LEU A 67 -7.86 -3.24 16.96
CA LEU A 67 -6.55 -3.88 16.80
C LEU A 67 -6.34 -4.34 15.35
N ALA A 68 -7.32 -5.00 14.77
CA ALA A 68 -7.22 -5.48 13.38
C ALA A 68 -7.16 -4.33 12.38
N LEU A 69 -7.92 -3.26 12.59
CA LEU A 69 -7.85 -2.06 11.74
C LEU A 69 -6.47 -1.42 11.82
N ALA A 70 -5.88 -1.34 13.02
CA ALA A 70 -4.57 -0.76 13.22
C ALA A 70 -3.48 -1.55 12.48
N PHE A 71 -3.51 -2.88 12.55
CA PHE A 71 -2.55 -3.72 11.81
C PHE A 71 -2.73 -3.59 10.30
N THR A 72 -3.96 -3.52 9.82
CA THR A 72 -4.23 -3.35 8.39
C THR A 72 -3.74 -2.00 7.91
N GLU A 73 -3.97 -0.94 8.68
CA GLU A 73 -3.50 0.40 8.35
C GLU A 73 -1.97 0.47 8.31
N ALA A 74 -1.29 -0.26 9.19
CA ALA A 74 0.17 -0.31 9.22
C ALA A 74 0.76 -0.78 7.88
N ILE A 75 0.08 -1.70 7.20
CA ILE A 75 0.50 -2.17 5.88
C ILE A 75 0.45 -1.01 4.87
N GLY A 76 -0.59 -0.19 4.92
CA GLY A 76 -0.70 1.01 4.11
C GLY A 76 0.41 2.02 4.41
N ILE A 77 0.74 2.20 5.69
CA ILE A 77 1.82 3.09 6.11
C ILE A 77 3.16 2.61 5.54
N TYR A 78 3.42 1.29 5.51
CA TYR A 78 4.64 0.76 4.89
C TYR A 78 4.70 1.10 3.40
N GLY A 79 3.58 1.03 2.69
CA GLY A 79 3.50 1.46 1.28
C GLY A 79 3.78 2.95 1.13
N LEU A 80 3.22 3.77 2.01
CA LEU A 80 3.48 5.22 2.02
C LEU A 80 4.95 5.53 2.27
N VAL A 81 5.56 4.87 3.25
CA VAL A 81 7.00 5.05 3.55
C VAL A 81 7.85 4.64 2.36
N THR A 82 7.51 3.54 1.69
CA THR A 82 8.21 3.10 0.49
C THR A 82 8.14 4.17 -0.60
N ALA A 83 6.96 4.74 -0.82
CA ALA A 83 6.78 5.82 -1.80
C ALA A 83 7.62 7.05 -1.45
N ILE A 84 7.63 7.46 -0.20
CA ILE A 84 8.42 8.60 0.28
C ILE A 84 9.91 8.36 0.08
N LEU A 85 10.38 7.17 0.42
CA LEU A 85 11.79 6.81 0.22
C LEU A 85 12.17 6.84 -1.25
N LEU A 86 11.31 6.37 -2.13
CA LEU A 86 11.55 6.42 -3.56
C LEU A 86 11.59 7.86 -4.08
N ILE A 87 10.72 8.72 -3.59
CA ILE A 87 10.65 10.11 -4.04
C ILE A 87 11.89 10.89 -3.60
N PHE A 88 12.30 10.76 -2.35
CA PHE A 88 13.30 11.64 -1.75
C PHE A 88 14.70 11.02 -1.61
N VAL A 89 14.82 9.70 -1.57
CA VAL A 89 16.09 9.02 -1.34
C VAL A 89 16.62 8.34 -2.59
N ALA A 90 15.76 7.75 -3.38
CA ALA A 90 16.15 7.15 -4.65
C ALA A 90 16.04 8.17 -5.82
#